data_6f8285c04c5b7167d8492ad219853663
#
_entry.id   6f8285c04c5b7167d8492ad219853663
#
_cell.length_a   1.000
_cell.length_b   1.000
_cell.length_c   1.000
_cell.angle_alpha   90.00
_cell.angle_beta   90.00
_cell.angle_gamma   90.00
#
_symmetry.space_group_name_H-M   'P 1'
#
loop_
_entity.id
_entity.type
_entity.pdbx_description
1 polymer ?
#
loop_
_entity_poly.entity_id
_entity_poly.type
_entity_poly.pdbx_seq_one_letter_code
_entity_poly.pdbx_strand_id
1 'polypeptide(L)'
;MSVETDSWTEYWQAGQKTTFGSVDDFRENTHLKTLWSRLLEAEVKGKFLEIGCGNAALSLLLIQLAEERNVNIDLHAIDSAKISKNEEGLDHLTIHSETPVETMPFSDEFFDGAVSHFGFEYADITASLASTQRVLKPGAMFTMVSHHRSSWLSRESFDVLRQLISIEQAGLMNTLDQLLKRLRTLHEKSIKPAEDPEAESLREALNSTGDTLQKAAKANAFDPTFTLQVISSALRVFKEEHRAGKSHLEYLALLQGALSSHAQRLQAHKRAALSDEDWLDVKKQINRSGFSVTRFEPVVLNGYHYGQLIQAYRK
;
A
#
# COMPACT_ATOMS: atom_id res chain seq x y z
N MET A 1 1.35 15.94 9.08
CA MET A 1 1.10 14.59 8.51
C MET A 1 1.68 13.56 9.45
N SER A 2 1.11 12.37 9.55
CA SER A 2 1.71 11.29 10.32
C SER A 2 2.83 10.63 9.50
N VAL A 3 3.78 9.97 10.16
CA VAL A 3 4.85 9.19 9.49
C VAL A 3 4.27 8.14 8.52
N GLU A 4 3.09 7.63 8.82
CA GLU A 4 2.37 6.67 7.98
C GLU A 4 1.85 7.31 6.68
N THR A 5 1.28 8.51 6.76
CA THR A 5 0.83 9.28 5.59
C THR A 5 2.01 9.64 4.68
N ASP A 6 3.18 9.93 5.25
CA ASP A 6 4.40 10.24 4.49
C ASP A 6 4.88 9.03 3.69
N SER A 7 4.83 7.82 4.25
CA SER A 7 5.24 6.58 3.54
C SER A 7 4.32 6.22 2.38
N TRP A 8 3.03 6.49 2.48
CA TRP A 8 2.09 6.35 1.37
C TRP A 8 2.28 7.44 0.32
N THR A 9 2.55 8.68 0.73
CA THR A 9 2.88 9.79 -0.17
C THR A 9 4.09 9.45 -1.04
N GLU A 10 5.19 8.97 -0.44
CA GLU A 10 6.37 8.51 -1.18
C GLU A 10 6.04 7.40 -2.19
N TYR A 11 5.21 6.44 -1.78
CA TYR A 11 4.79 5.32 -2.61
C TYR A 11 4.02 5.78 -3.86
N TRP A 12 3.02 6.63 -3.67
CA TRP A 12 2.20 7.13 -4.77
C TRP A 12 2.97 8.10 -5.69
N GLN A 13 3.83 8.94 -5.13
CA GLN A 13 4.68 9.87 -5.91
C GLN A 13 5.79 9.15 -6.69
N ALA A 14 6.20 7.96 -6.27
CA ALA A 14 7.11 7.12 -7.04
C ALA A 14 6.45 6.53 -8.32
N GLY A 15 5.20 6.87 -8.60
CA GLY A 15 4.47 6.45 -9.79
C GLY A 15 3.87 5.05 -9.70
N GLN A 16 3.78 4.48 -8.48
CA GLN A 16 3.09 3.21 -8.28
C GLN A 16 1.60 3.41 -8.56
N LYS A 17 1.05 2.60 -9.43
CA LYS A 17 -0.35 2.76 -9.87
C LYS A 17 -1.33 2.00 -8.97
N THR A 18 -0.89 0.89 -8.40
CA THR A 18 -1.69 0.08 -7.45
C THR A 18 -0.78 -0.52 -6.39
N THR A 19 -1.34 -1.00 -5.29
CA THR A 19 -0.63 -1.84 -4.32
C THR A 19 -0.58 -3.32 -4.75
N PHE A 20 -1.16 -3.69 -5.91
CA PHE A 20 -1.41 -5.06 -6.38
C PHE A 20 -0.85 -5.36 -7.78
N GLY A 21 0.17 -4.67 -8.21
CA GLY A 21 0.71 -4.80 -9.56
C GLY A 21 0.45 -3.58 -10.45
N SER A 22 0.36 -3.76 -11.78
CA SER A 22 0.09 -2.64 -12.69
C SER A 22 -1.40 -2.26 -12.71
N VAL A 23 -1.72 -1.03 -13.17
CA VAL A 23 -3.12 -0.62 -13.40
C VAL A 23 -3.77 -1.49 -14.46
N ASP A 24 -2.99 -1.89 -15.46
CA ASP A 24 -3.47 -2.76 -16.51
C ASP A 24 -3.86 -4.12 -15.92
N ASP A 25 -3.08 -4.66 -14.97
CA ASP A 25 -3.45 -5.88 -14.21
C ASP A 25 -4.75 -5.67 -13.42
N PHE A 26 -4.97 -4.50 -12.83
CA PHE A 26 -6.21 -4.22 -12.10
C PHE A 26 -7.42 -4.09 -13.03
N ARG A 27 -7.28 -3.39 -14.16
CA ARG A 27 -8.33 -3.22 -15.18
C ARG A 27 -8.60 -4.51 -15.95
N GLU A 28 -7.56 -5.25 -16.31
CA GLU A 28 -7.63 -6.50 -17.05
C GLU A 28 -7.93 -7.69 -16.13
N ASN A 29 -7.79 -7.53 -14.81
CA ASN A 29 -8.14 -8.57 -13.86
C ASN A 29 -9.64 -8.82 -13.90
N THR A 30 -10.03 -9.79 -14.71
CA THR A 30 -11.43 -10.18 -14.96
C THR A 30 -12.19 -10.43 -13.66
N HIS A 31 -11.51 -10.90 -12.61
CA HIS A 31 -12.15 -11.19 -11.32
C HIS A 31 -12.48 -9.91 -10.53
N LEU A 32 -11.58 -8.92 -10.50
CA LEU A 32 -11.86 -7.64 -9.86
C LEU A 32 -12.90 -6.84 -10.62
N LYS A 33 -12.81 -6.81 -11.95
CA LYS A 33 -13.84 -6.21 -12.79
C LYS A 33 -15.20 -6.89 -12.57
N THR A 34 -15.24 -8.21 -12.52
CA THR A 34 -16.46 -8.98 -12.25
C THR A 34 -17.00 -8.70 -10.84
N LEU A 35 -16.10 -8.64 -9.83
CA LEU A 35 -16.49 -8.31 -8.46
C LEU A 35 -17.17 -6.94 -8.41
N TRP A 36 -16.50 -5.89 -8.87
CA TRP A 36 -17.04 -4.53 -8.83
C TRP A 36 -18.25 -4.35 -9.73
N SER A 37 -18.30 -5.01 -10.91
CA SER A 37 -19.49 -5.03 -11.76
C SER A 37 -20.72 -5.56 -11.01
N ARG A 38 -20.56 -6.64 -10.22
CA ARG A 38 -21.66 -7.23 -9.43
C ARG A 38 -22.03 -6.36 -8.21
N LEU A 39 -21.04 -5.74 -7.56
CA LEU A 39 -21.27 -4.89 -6.40
C LEU A 39 -22.05 -3.61 -6.74
N LEU A 40 -21.93 -3.18 -8.01
CA LEU A 40 -22.45 -1.91 -8.51
C LEU A 40 -23.59 -2.10 -9.53
N GLU A 41 -24.23 -3.26 -9.56
CA GLU A 41 -25.11 -3.72 -10.66
C GLU A 41 -26.22 -2.77 -11.10
N ALA A 42 -26.74 -1.91 -10.25
CA ALA A 42 -27.88 -1.04 -10.62
C ALA A 42 -27.70 0.42 -10.19
N GLU A 43 -26.69 0.79 -9.43
CA GLU A 43 -26.72 2.01 -8.62
C GLU A 43 -25.61 3.02 -8.90
N VAL A 44 -24.71 2.72 -9.86
CA VAL A 44 -23.61 3.63 -10.21
C VAL A 44 -24.13 4.71 -11.16
N LYS A 45 -24.72 5.73 -10.59
CA LYS A 45 -25.12 6.94 -11.32
C LYS A 45 -25.07 8.15 -10.40
N GLY A 46 -24.88 9.34 -10.95
CA GLY A 46 -24.80 10.56 -10.18
C GLY A 46 -23.44 10.76 -9.53
N LYS A 47 -23.40 11.32 -8.34
CA LYS A 47 -22.15 11.67 -7.65
C LYS A 47 -21.69 10.54 -6.74
N PHE A 48 -20.52 10.02 -7.02
CA PHE A 48 -19.89 8.93 -6.24
C PHE A 48 -18.62 9.38 -5.55
N LEU A 49 -18.35 8.79 -4.38
CA LEU A 49 -17.14 8.99 -3.62
C LEU A 49 -16.31 7.70 -3.62
N GLU A 50 -15.04 7.79 -4.00
CA GLU A 50 -14.04 6.75 -3.71
C GLU A 50 -13.18 7.17 -2.52
N ILE A 51 -13.04 6.31 -1.52
CA ILE A 51 -12.27 6.54 -0.28
C ILE A 51 -10.99 5.72 -0.33
N GLY A 52 -9.83 6.38 -0.17
CA GLY A 52 -8.51 5.76 -0.25
C GLY A 52 -8.15 5.40 -1.68
N CYS A 53 -8.26 6.36 -2.60
CA CYS A 53 -8.14 6.11 -4.04
C CYS A 53 -6.71 5.79 -4.51
N GLY A 54 -5.67 6.14 -3.75
CA GLY A 54 -4.31 6.09 -4.24
C GLY A 54 -4.19 6.80 -5.59
N ASN A 55 -3.50 6.19 -6.55
CA ASN A 55 -3.40 6.71 -7.91
C ASN A 55 -4.61 6.29 -8.80
N ALA A 56 -5.81 6.23 -8.21
CA ALA A 56 -7.11 6.16 -8.89
C ALA A 56 -7.38 4.87 -9.70
N ALA A 57 -6.80 3.73 -9.32
CA ALA A 57 -7.00 2.48 -10.07
C ALA A 57 -8.46 2.01 -10.08
N LEU A 58 -9.16 2.08 -8.93
CA LEU A 58 -10.59 1.75 -8.86
C LEU A 58 -11.43 2.83 -9.54
N SER A 59 -11.09 4.13 -9.40
CA SER A 59 -11.77 5.22 -10.12
C SER A 59 -11.85 4.95 -11.62
N LEU A 60 -10.73 4.56 -12.23
CA LEU A 60 -10.65 4.27 -13.66
C LEU A 60 -11.51 3.06 -14.05
N LEU A 61 -11.55 2.04 -13.20
CA LEU A 61 -12.43 0.88 -13.42
C LEU A 61 -13.90 1.27 -13.32
N LEU A 62 -14.27 2.13 -12.34
CA LEU A 62 -15.65 2.60 -12.17
C LEU A 62 -16.14 3.43 -13.36
N ILE A 63 -15.28 4.32 -13.88
CA ILE A 63 -15.58 5.11 -15.09
C ILE A 63 -15.80 4.16 -16.28
N GLN A 64 -14.91 3.21 -16.50
CA GLN A 64 -15.05 2.22 -17.57
C GLN A 64 -16.37 1.43 -17.43
N LEU A 65 -16.74 1.00 -16.24
CA LEU A 65 -18.00 0.29 -15.99
C LEU A 65 -19.23 1.17 -16.21
N ALA A 66 -19.16 2.47 -15.92
CA ALA A 66 -20.21 3.43 -16.18
C ALA A 66 -20.38 3.65 -17.70
N GLU A 67 -19.29 3.81 -18.43
CA GLU A 67 -19.28 3.93 -19.90
C GLU A 67 -19.89 2.68 -20.57
N GLU A 68 -19.46 1.47 -20.17
CA GLU A 68 -19.99 0.21 -20.70
C GLU A 68 -21.50 0.05 -20.48
N ARG A 69 -22.05 0.72 -19.45
CA ARG A 69 -23.48 0.70 -19.10
C ARG A 69 -24.26 1.89 -19.62
N ASN A 70 -23.56 2.83 -20.26
CA ASN A 70 -24.12 4.10 -20.74
C ASN A 70 -24.82 4.88 -19.61
N VAL A 71 -24.19 4.93 -18.42
CA VAL A 71 -24.66 5.72 -17.28
C VAL A 71 -23.67 6.84 -16.96
N ASN A 72 -24.20 7.98 -16.50
CA ASN A 72 -23.40 9.14 -16.16
C ASN A 72 -22.94 9.05 -14.69
N ILE A 73 -21.64 9.20 -14.44
CA ILE A 73 -21.03 9.24 -13.11
C ILE A 73 -20.20 10.52 -12.96
N ASP A 74 -20.29 11.15 -11.81
CA ASP A 74 -19.42 12.25 -11.36
C ASP A 74 -18.65 11.73 -10.14
N LEU A 75 -17.39 11.31 -10.36
CA LEU A 75 -16.60 10.59 -9.39
C LEU A 75 -15.62 11.53 -8.66
N HIS A 76 -15.78 11.62 -7.37
CA HIS A 76 -14.82 12.27 -6.46
C HIS A 76 -14.00 11.21 -5.74
N ALA A 77 -12.70 11.30 -5.82
CA ALA A 77 -11.78 10.34 -5.21
C ALA A 77 -10.90 11.05 -4.18
N ILE A 78 -10.88 10.56 -2.95
CA ILE A 78 -10.09 11.13 -1.85
C ILE A 78 -8.98 10.19 -1.42
N ASP A 79 -7.85 10.77 -1.01
CA ASP A 79 -6.78 10.06 -0.31
C ASP A 79 -6.12 10.98 0.71
N SER A 80 -5.75 10.45 1.89
CA SER A 80 -5.04 11.19 2.93
C SER A 80 -3.57 11.48 2.56
N ALA A 81 -3.00 10.65 1.67
CA ALA A 81 -1.65 10.85 1.13
C ALA A 81 -1.67 11.85 -0.03
N LYS A 82 -0.50 12.42 -0.31
CA LYS A 82 -0.29 13.18 -1.53
C LYS A 82 -0.06 12.23 -2.70
N ILE A 83 -1.03 12.18 -3.61
CA ILE A 83 -1.02 11.27 -4.76
C ILE A 83 -0.44 11.93 -6.01
N SER A 84 -0.01 11.13 -6.98
CA SER A 84 0.48 11.65 -8.25
C SER A 84 -0.67 12.17 -9.10
N LYS A 85 -0.47 13.32 -9.77
CA LYS A 85 -1.48 13.98 -10.59
C LYS A 85 -1.63 13.39 -12.02
N ASN A 86 -1.27 12.12 -12.21
CA ASN A 86 -1.17 11.53 -13.55
C ASN A 86 -2.52 11.32 -14.26
N GLU A 87 -3.63 11.43 -13.51
CA GLU A 87 -5.00 11.23 -14.04
C GLU A 87 -5.83 12.55 -14.02
N GLU A 88 -5.15 13.72 -13.89
CA GLU A 88 -5.82 15.01 -14.05
C GLU A 88 -6.24 15.20 -15.51
N GLY A 89 -7.51 15.47 -15.74
CA GLY A 89 -8.08 15.76 -17.07
C GLY A 89 -8.96 14.64 -17.63
N LEU A 90 -9.25 13.60 -16.85
CA LEU A 90 -10.34 12.70 -17.22
C LEU A 90 -11.67 13.38 -16.90
N ASP A 91 -12.53 13.48 -17.91
CA ASP A 91 -13.91 13.88 -17.70
C ASP A 91 -14.56 12.96 -16.67
N HIS A 92 -15.32 13.53 -15.74
CA HIS A 92 -16.02 12.81 -14.66
C HIS A 92 -15.17 12.28 -13.50
N LEU A 93 -13.88 12.65 -13.36
CA LEU A 93 -13.05 12.32 -12.20
C LEU A 93 -12.44 13.58 -11.56
N THR A 94 -12.74 13.80 -10.27
CA THR A 94 -12.08 14.82 -9.46
C THR A 94 -11.32 14.16 -8.31
N ILE A 95 -9.99 14.31 -8.31
CA ILE A 95 -9.14 13.75 -7.27
C ILE A 95 -8.84 14.82 -6.21
N HIS A 96 -9.08 14.47 -4.93
CA HIS A 96 -8.81 15.29 -3.76
C HIS A 96 -7.69 14.66 -2.94
N SER A 97 -6.47 15.08 -3.24
CA SER A 97 -5.26 14.67 -2.51
C SER A 97 -5.21 15.30 -1.12
N GLU A 98 -4.51 14.67 -0.19
CA GLU A 98 -4.34 15.16 1.20
C GLU A 98 -5.69 15.39 1.93
N THR A 99 -6.69 14.56 1.60
CA THR A 99 -8.05 14.65 2.11
C THR A 99 -8.40 13.40 2.92
N PRO A 100 -8.23 13.42 4.26
CA PRO A 100 -8.58 12.29 5.11
C PRO A 100 -10.10 12.10 5.19
N VAL A 101 -10.52 10.84 5.20
CA VAL A 101 -11.95 10.45 5.24
C VAL A 101 -12.67 10.96 6.48
N GLU A 102 -11.96 11.09 7.60
CA GLU A 102 -12.52 11.56 8.89
C GLU A 102 -13.02 13.02 8.83
N THR A 103 -12.47 13.82 7.93
CA THR A 103 -12.70 15.28 7.86
C THR A 103 -12.97 15.78 6.45
N MET A 104 -13.65 14.98 5.63
CA MET A 104 -13.97 15.32 4.24
C MET A 104 -14.69 16.67 4.11
N PRO A 105 -14.24 17.60 3.22
CA PRO A 105 -14.78 18.95 3.08
C PRO A 105 -16.01 19.01 2.15
N PHE A 106 -16.83 17.96 2.12
CA PHE A 106 -18.05 17.92 1.31
C PHE A 106 -19.27 18.28 2.16
N SER A 107 -20.30 18.82 1.50
CA SER A 107 -21.59 19.12 2.11
C SER A 107 -22.29 17.85 2.57
N ASP A 108 -23.20 17.99 3.51
CA ASP A 108 -24.09 16.91 3.90
C ASP A 108 -24.92 16.44 2.70
N GLU A 109 -25.15 15.13 2.62
CA GLU A 109 -26.00 14.51 1.59
C GLU A 109 -25.59 14.83 0.14
N PHE A 110 -24.27 14.92 -0.09
CA PHE A 110 -23.73 15.30 -1.40
C PHE A 110 -23.64 14.12 -2.38
N PHE A 111 -23.33 12.90 -1.88
CA PHE A 111 -23.08 11.73 -2.72
C PHE A 111 -24.23 10.75 -2.78
N ASP A 112 -24.43 10.17 -3.96
CA ASP A 112 -25.40 9.11 -4.24
C ASP A 112 -24.87 7.71 -3.85
N GLY A 113 -23.55 7.58 -3.61
CA GLY A 113 -22.93 6.37 -3.12
C GLY A 113 -21.45 6.57 -2.81
N ALA A 114 -20.88 5.63 -2.06
CA ALA A 114 -19.44 5.60 -1.77
C ALA A 114 -18.87 4.19 -1.88
N VAL A 115 -17.62 4.12 -2.30
CA VAL A 115 -16.84 2.88 -2.42
C VAL A 115 -15.47 3.03 -1.78
N SER A 116 -14.88 1.91 -1.36
CA SER A 116 -13.48 1.83 -0.95
C SER A 116 -12.90 0.47 -1.29
N HIS A 117 -11.65 0.43 -1.74
CA HIS A 117 -10.91 -0.80 -1.98
C HIS A 117 -9.55 -0.71 -1.30
N PHE A 118 -9.43 -1.39 -0.16
CA PHE A 118 -8.22 -1.39 0.67
C PHE A 118 -7.75 0.00 1.10
N GLY A 119 -8.72 0.87 1.50
CA GLY A 119 -8.44 2.24 1.92
C GLY A 119 -9.11 2.59 3.26
N PHE A 120 -10.40 2.33 3.40
CA PHE A 120 -11.21 2.75 4.55
C PHE A 120 -10.70 2.22 5.90
N GLU A 121 -10.21 0.98 5.92
CA GLU A 121 -9.73 0.29 7.13
C GLU A 121 -8.41 0.83 7.69
N TYR A 122 -7.72 1.72 6.96
CA TYR A 122 -6.52 2.39 7.46
C TYR A 122 -6.81 3.61 8.34
N ALA A 123 -8.03 4.12 8.28
CA ALA A 123 -8.48 5.31 8.99
C ALA A 123 -9.10 4.98 10.36
N ASP A 124 -9.41 6.00 11.17
CA ASP A 124 -10.25 5.80 12.35
C ASP A 124 -11.67 5.42 11.92
N ILE A 125 -12.06 4.18 12.14
CA ILE A 125 -13.34 3.61 11.68
C ILE A 125 -14.53 4.42 12.20
N THR A 126 -14.50 4.88 13.45
CA THR A 126 -15.61 5.60 14.06
C THR A 126 -15.80 6.99 13.44
N ALA A 127 -14.71 7.75 13.34
CA ALA A 127 -14.73 9.08 12.73
C ALA A 127 -15.04 9.00 11.23
N SER A 128 -14.47 8.01 10.53
CA SER A 128 -14.72 7.77 9.11
C SER A 128 -16.17 7.40 8.81
N LEU A 129 -16.78 6.55 9.64
CA LEU A 129 -18.20 6.20 9.50
C LEU A 129 -19.11 7.43 9.72
N ALA A 130 -18.82 8.26 10.71
CA ALA A 130 -19.58 9.48 10.96
C ALA A 130 -19.48 10.47 9.78
N SER A 131 -18.27 10.68 9.25
CA SER A 131 -18.04 11.55 8.10
C SER A 131 -18.66 10.99 6.82
N THR A 132 -18.55 9.69 6.57
CA THR A 132 -19.17 9.02 5.41
C THR A 132 -20.68 9.07 5.48
N GLN A 133 -21.28 8.83 6.66
CA GLN A 133 -22.73 8.93 6.87
C GLN A 133 -23.23 10.35 6.60
N ARG A 134 -22.51 11.37 7.02
CA ARG A 134 -22.87 12.76 6.79
C ARG A 134 -22.96 13.13 5.32
N VAL A 135 -21.95 12.74 4.52
CA VAL A 135 -21.86 13.15 3.11
C VAL A 135 -22.70 12.31 2.14
N LEU A 136 -23.14 11.12 2.54
CA LEU A 136 -24.01 10.27 1.73
C LEU A 136 -25.47 10.73 1.86
N LYS A 137 -26.25 10.63 0.80
CA LYS A 137 -27.71 10.83 0.82
C LYS A 137 -28.41 9.69 1.58
N PRO A 138 -29.62 9.92 2.16
CA PRO A 138 -30.45 8.82 2.64
C PRO A 138 -30.69 7.77 1.56
N GLY A 139 -30.56 6.50 1.90
CA GLY A 139 -30.64 5.37 0.96
C GLY A 139 -29.39 5.14 0.11
N ALA A 140 -28.39 6.00 0.19
CA ALA A 140 -27.14 5.82 -0.57
C ALA A 140 -26.36 4.58 -0.13
N MET A 141 -25.76 3.90 -1.11
CA MET A 141 -24.94 2.71 -0.89
C MET A 141 -23.52 3.10 -0.42
N PHE A 142 -23.01 2.33 0.53
CA PHE A 142 -21.60 2.30 0.89
C PHE A 142 -21.08 0.87 0.76
N THR A 143 -20.10 0.69 -0.13
CA THR A 143 -19.50 -0.62 -0.38
C THR A 143 -17.99 -0.55 -0.18
N MET A 144 -17.43 -1.43 0.63
CA MET A 144 -15.99 -1.55 0.80
C MET A 144 -15.52 -2.99 0.67
N VAL A 145 -14.36 -3.16 0.06
CA VAL A 145 -13.52 -4.36 0.10
C VAL A 145 -12.28 -4.01 0.88
N SER A 146 -12.07 -4.69 1.99
CA SER A 146 -11.05 -4.35 2.98
C SER A 146 -10.09 -5.50 3.25
N HIS A 147 -8.91 -5.20 3.74
CA HIS A 147 -7.94 -6.22 4.13
C HIS A 147 -8.47 -7.12 5.24
N HIS A 148 -8.20 -8.40 5.11
CA HIS A 148 -8.50 -9.39 6.15
C HIS A 148 -7.21 -10.09 6.58
N ARG A 149 -7.03 -10.30 7.89
CA ARG A 149 -5.81 -10.86 8.47
C ARG A 149 -5.40 -12.22 7.89
N SER A 150 -6.40 -13.06 7.54
CA SER A 150 -6.18 -14.38 6.95
C SER A 150 -6.15 -14.38 5.42
N SER A 151 -6.31 -13.22 4.76
CA SER A 151 -6.21 -13.15 3.30
C SER A 151 -4.80 -13.51 2.81
N TRP A 152 -4.71 -13.98 1.57
CA TRP A 152 -3.41 -14.31 0.98
C TRP A 152 -2.51 -13.06 0.86
N LEU A 153 -3.09 -11.90 0.51
CA LEU A 153 -2.39 -10.61 0.46
C LEU A 153 -1.75 -10.25 1.82
N SER A 154 -2.52 -10.41 2.91
CA SER A 154 -2.00 -10.13 4.25
C SER A 154 -0.91 -11.12 4.67
N ARG A 155 -1.03 -12.40 4.31
CA ARG A 155 0.00 -13.41 4.58
C ARG A 155 1.32 -13.09 3.89
N GLU A 156 1.28 -12.74 2.61
CA GLU A 156 2.48 -12.32 1.86
C GLU A 156 3.08 -11.05 2.45
N SER A 157 2.26 -10.02 2.71
CA SER A 157 2.72 -8.77 3.30
C SER A 157 3.36 -8.97 4.68
N PHE A 158 2.79 -9.84 5.51
CA PHE A 158 3.35 -10.15 6.84
C PHE A 158 4.63 -10.98 6.74
N ASP A 159 4.76 -11.80 5.71
CA ASP A 159 6.01 -12.51 5.44
C ASP A 159 7.13 -11.54 5.05
N VAL A 160 6.88 -10.64 4.13
CA VAL A 160 7.83 -9.58 3.74
C VAL A 160 8.20 -8.70 4.93
N LEU A 161 7.24 -8.34 5.79
CA LEU A 161 7.52 -7.57 7.01
C LEU A 161 8.46 -8.34 7.97
N ARG A 162 8.26 -9.64 8.14
CA ARG A 162 9.19 -10.47 8.94
C ARG A 162 10.60 -10.49 8.35
N GLN A 163 10.71 -10.60 7.03
CA GLN A 163 12.00 -10.56 6.34
C GLN A 163 12.70 -9.21 6.52
N LEU A 164 11.97 -8.09 6.40
CA LEU A 164 12.49 -6.74 6.66
C LEU A 164 13.02 -6.60 8.10
N ILE A 165 12.25 -7.03 9.08
CA ILE A 165 12.68 -7.02 10.49
C ILE A 165 13.96 -7.86 10.67
N SER A 166 14.04 -9.03 10.04
CA SER A 166 15.23 -9.89 10.11
C SER A 166 16.46 -9.24 9.49
N ILE A 167 16.30 -8.54 8.37
CA ILE A 167 17.38 -7.80 7.69
C ILE A 167 17.89 -6.64 8.57
N GLU A 168 16.97 -5.90 9.19
CA GLU A 168 17.29 -4.81 10.12
C GLU A 168 18.04 -5.33 11.35
N GLN A 169 17.53 -6.37 12.00
CA GLN A 169 18.14 -7.00 13.19
C GLN A 169 19.50 -7.59 12.90
N ALA A 170 19.72 -8.13 11.70
CA ALA A 170 21.01 -8.64 11.28
C ALA A 170 22.05 -7.53 11.03
N GLY A 171 21.63 -6.28 10.94
CA GLY A 171 22.51 -5.13 10.75
C GLY A 171 23.17 -5.03 9.38
N LEU A 172 22.60 -5.66 8.35
CA LEU A 172 23.16 -5.70 6.99
C LEU A 172 23.52 -4.31 6.47
N MET A 173 22.57 -3.36 6.57
CA MET A 173 22.75 -2.00 6.07
C MET A 173 23.77 -1.20 6.89
N ASN A 174 23.84 -1.43 8.20
CA ASN A 174 24.80 -0.77 9.08
C ASN A 174 26.25 -1.26 8.79
N THR A 175 26.44 -2.57 8.64
CA THR A 175 27.75 -3.13 8.27
C THR A 175 28.21 -2.62 6.91
N LEU A 176 27.28 -2.52 5.95
CA LEU A 176 27.56 -1.97 4.62
C LEU A 176 27.95 -0.49 4.70
N ASP A 177 27.25 0.33 5.48
CA ASP A 177 27.57 1.75 5.69
C ASP A 177 28.98 1.93 6.28
N GLN A 178 29.32 1.13 7.31
CA GLN A 178 30.64 1.16 7.93
C GLN A 178 31.74 0.78 6.92
N LEU A 179 31.52 -0.26 6.14
CA LEU A 179 32.48 -0.68 5.11
C LEU A 179 32.68 0.42 4.04
N LEU A 180 31.60 1.02 3.54
CA LEU A 180 31.70 2.08 2.53
C LEU A 180 32.43 3.32 3.07
N LYS A 181 32.17 3.75 4.30
CA LYS A 181 32.90 4.84 4.95
C LYS A 181 34.38 4.51 5.12
N ARG A 182 34.71 3.29 5.51
CA ARG A 182 36.10 2.83 5.60
C ARG A 182 36.80 2.84 4.26
N LEU A 183 36.19 2.26 3.23
CA LEU A 183 36.73 2.24 1.87
C LEU A 183 36.98 3.63 1.32
N ARG A 184 36.09 4.59 1.57
CA ARG A 184 36.27 5.99 1.20
C ARG A 184 37.50 6.57 1.88
N THR A 185 37.66 6.38 3.20
CA THR A 185 38.84 6.86 3.96
C THR A 185 40.13 6.27 3.44
N LEU A 186 40.16 4.98 3.08
CA LEU A 186 41.30 4.32 2.52
C LEU A 186 41.68 4.86 1.12
N HIS A 187 40.66 5.11 0.30
CA HIS A 187 40.84 5.74 -1.01
C HIS A 187 41.49 7.12 -0.91
N GLU A 188 40.99 7.99 0.01
CA GLU A 188 41.53 9.33 0.28
C GLU A 188 43.01 9.27 0.74
N LYS A 189 43.40 8.19 1.42
CA LYS A 189 44.79 7.95 1.90
C LYS A 189 45.63 7.16 0.93
N SER A 190 45.11 6.76 -0.22
CA SER A 190 45.78 5.88 -1.20
C SER A 190 46.23 4.54 -0.59
N ILE A 191 45.50 4.00 0.39
CA ILE A 191 45.75 2.70 1.00
C ILE A 191 44.86 1.67 0.31
N LYS A 192 45.44 0.50 -0.02
CA LYS A 192 44.66 -0.59 -0.61
C LYS A 192 43.75 -1.24 0.44
N PRO A 193 42.46 -1.48 0.14
CA PRO A 193 41.56 -2.14 1.09
C PRO A 193 42.07 -3.50 1.62
N ALA A 194 42.76 -4.27 0.79
CA ALA A 194 43.33 -5.55 1.19
C ALA A 194 44.49 -5.45 2.23
N GLU A 195 45.04 -4.26 2.43
CA GLU A 195 46.09 -3.99 3.41
C GLU A 195 45.50 -3.46 4.74
N ASP A 196 44.18 -3.33 4.85
CA ASP A 196 43.49 -2.78 6.01
C ASP A 196 42.68 -3.86 6.73
N PRO A 197 43.08 -4.26 7.94
CA PRO A 197 42.38 -5.32 8.70
C PRO A 197 40.94 -4.99 9.06
N GLU A 198 40.61 -3.70 9.26
CA GLU A 198 39.24 -3.27 9.59
C GLU A 198 38.32 -3.40 8.37
N ALA A 199 38.77 -2.97 7.20
CA ALA A 199 38.02 -3.16 5.96
C ALA A 199 37.76 -4.64 5.66
N GLU A 200 38.78 -5.49 5.88
CA GLU A 200 38.64 -6.94 5.68
C GLU A 200 37.64 -7.55 6.66
N SER A 201 37.72 -7.19 7.95
CA SER A 201 36.77 -7.66 8.95
C SER A 201 35.32 -7.25 8.64
N LEU A 202 35.11 -6.01 8.18
CA LEU A 202 33.78 -5.52 7.77
C LEU A 202 33.27 -6.27 6.52
N ARG A 203 34.15 -6.57 5.57
CA ARG A 203 33.82 -7.35 4.38
C ARG A 203 33.39 -8.78 4.74
N GLU A 204 34.12 -9.42 5.64
CA GLU A 204 33.78 -10.76 6.13
C GLU A 204 32.46 -10.75 6.90
N ALA A 205 32.24 -9.76 7.76
CA ALA A 205 30.98 -9.59 8.49
C ALA A 205 29.81 -9.39 7.54
N LEU A 206 29.96 -8.56 6.49
CA LEU A 206 28.93 -8.33 5.48
C LEU A 206 28.56 -9.62 4.73
N ASN A 207 29.55 -10.39 4.30
CA ASN A 207 29.35 -11.66 3.61
C ASN A 207 28.65 -12.68 4.53
N SER A 208 29.14 -12.84 5.77
CA SER A 208 28.55 -13.76 6.76
C SER A 208 27.10 -13.40 7.09
N THR A 209 26.79 -12.09 7.24
CA THR A 209 25.43 -11.60 7.44
C THR A 209 24.54 -11.92 6.22
N GLY A 210 25.01 -11.67 5.02
CA GLY A 210 24.29 -12.00 3.79
C GLY A 210 23.97 -13.49 3.66
N ASP A 211 24.96 -14.36 3.92
CA ASP A 211 24.79 -15.82 3.91
C ASP A 211 23.78 -16.29 4.96
N THR A 212 23.85 -15.73 6.16
CA THR A 212 22.94 -16.05 7.25
C THR A 212 21.50 -15.66 6.92
N LEU A 213 21.29 -14.45 6.42
CA LEU A 213 19.97 -13.97 5.97
C LEU A 213 19.42 -14.82 4.83
N GLN A 214 20.24 -15.16 3.84
CA GLN A 214 19.83 -16.01 2.72
C GLN A 214 19.38 -17.41 3.21
N LYS A 215 20.14 -18.03 4.11
CA LYS A 215 19.79 -19.34 4.69
C LYS A 215 18.51 -19.25 5.52
N ALA A 216 18.38 -18.22 6.34
CA ALA A 216 17.19 -18.01 7.16
C ALA A 216 15.94 -17.77 6.31
N ALA A 217 16.03 -16.94 5.27
CA ALA A 217 14.92 -16.68 4.35
C ALA A 217 14.48 -17.97 3.63
N LYS A 218 15.42 -18.73 3.07
CA LYS A 218 15.11 -20.02 2.40
C LYS A 218 14.47 -21.05 3.32
N ALA A 219 14.77 -21.02 4.61
CA ALA A 219 14.23 -21.97 5.60
C ALA A 219 12.86 -21.56 6.15
N ASN A 220 12.59 -20.26 6.30
CA ASN A 220 11.49 -19.75 7.12
C ASN A 220 10.51 -18.81 6.39
N ALA A 221 10.91 -18.21 5.27
CA ALA A 221 10.03 -17.34 4.51
C ALA A 221 9.09 -18.15 3.60
N PHE A 222 7.89 -17.66 3.39
CA PHE A 222 6.96 -18.19 2.40
C PHE A 222 7.53 -18.00 0.98
N ASP A 223 8.10 -16.80 0.71
CA ASP A 223 8.87 -16.51 -0.50
C ASP A 223 10.17 -15.77 -0.12
N PRO A 224 11.35 -16.37 -0.29
CA PRO A 224 12.63 -15.76 0.04
C PRO A 224 13.08 -14.67 -0.95
N THR A 225 12.38 -14.47 -2.04
CA THR A 225 12.76 -13.57 -3.14
C THR A 225 13.04 -12.15 -2.64
N PHE A 226 12.24 -11.65 -1.72
CA PHE A 226 12.42 -10.31 -1.16
C PHE A 226 13.78 -10.14 -0.47
N THR A 227 14.16 -11.04 0.43
CA THR A 227 15.47 -11.00 1.11
C THR A 227 16.62 -11.09 0.11
N LEU A 228 16.50 -11.97 -0.91
CA LEU A 228 17.51 -12.12 -1.94
C LEU A 228 17.67 -10.84 -2.79
N GLN A 229 16.56 -10.17 -3.11
CA GLN A 229 16.57 -8.89 -3.82
C GLN A 229 17.23 -7.78 -3.00
N VAL A 230 16.95 -7.71 -1.68
CA VAL A 230 17.60 -6.73 -0.78
C VAL A 230 19.10 -6.96 -0.71
N ILE A 231 19.55 -8.20 -0.51
CA ILE A 231 20.99 -8.54 -0.50
C ILE A 231 21.62 -8.17 -1.83
N SER A 232 20.99 -8.53 -2.95
CA SER A 232 21.48 -8.17 -4.29
C SER A 232 21.59 -6.66 -4.49
N SER A 233 20.58 -5.90 -4.03
CA SER A 233 20.54 -4.44 -4.11
C SER A 233 21.63 -3.81 -3.24
N ALA A 234 21.84 -4.34 -2.02
CA ALA A 234 22.93 -3.91 -1.14
C ALA A 234 24.31 -4.11 -1.80
N LEU A 235 24.52 -5.25 -2.45
CA LEU A 235 25.79 -5.54 -3.13
C LEU A 235 25.98 -4.71 -4.42
N ARG A 236 24.92 -4.23 -5.05
CA ARG A 236 25.00 -3.33 -6.21
C ARG A 236 25.67 -2.00 -5.88
N VAL A 237 25.65 -1.57 -4.63
CA VAL A 237 26.31 -0.34 -4.19
C VAL A 237 27.77 -0.27 -4.65
N PHE A 238 28.48 -1.41 -4.73
CA PHE A 238 29.87 -1.48 -5.21
C PHE A 238 30.01 -1.36 -6.74
N LYS A 239 28.91 -1.39 -7.50
CA LYS A 239 28.91 -1.40 -8.97
C LYS A 239 28.31 -0.13 -9.60
N GLU A 240 27.57 0.67 -8.84
CA GLU A 240 26.68 1.72 -9.39
C GLU A 240 27.30 3.13 -9.42
N GLU A 241 28.54 3.32 -8.94
CA GLU A 241 29.20 4.63 -8.87
C GLU A 241 29.24 5.38 -10.22
N HIS A 242 29.18 4.64 -11.33
CA HIS A 242 29.36 5.19 -12.66
C HIS A 242 28.04 5.44 -13.44
N ARG A 243 26.91 4.93 -12.98
CA ARG A 243 25.66 4.99 -13.79
C ARG A 243 24.77 6.20 -13.53
N ALA A 244 24.82 6.81 -12.35
CA ALA A 244 23.87 7.87 -11.97
C ALA A 244 24.53 9.13 -11.36
N GLY A 245 25.86 9.22 -11.32
CA GLY A 245 26.57 10.35 -10.69
C GLY A 245 26.38 10.44 -9.17
N LYS A 246 25.79 9.41 -8.55
CA LYS A 246 25.57 9.35 -7.09
C LYS A 246 26.69 8.59 -6.41
N SER A 247 27.10 9.05 -5.22
CA SER A 247 28.06 8.34 -4.40
C SER A 247 27.47 7.03 -3.84
N HIS A 248 28.32 6.06 -3.49
CA HIS A 248 27.90 4.82 -2.82
C HIS A 248 27.03 5.07 -1.58
N LEU A 249 27.39 6.09 -0.78
CA LEU A 249 26.63 6.44 0.43
C LEU A 249 25.26 7.03 0.12
N GLU A 250 25.12 7.81 -0.97
CA GLU A 250 23.81 8.30 -1.41
C GLU A 250 22.92 7.16 -1.92
N TYR A 251 23.47 6.21 -2.64
CA TYR A 251 22.73 5.01 -3.05
C TYR A 251 22.26 4.19 -1.84
N LEU A 252 23.16 3.98 -0.86
CA LEU A 252 22.79 3.28 0.36
C LEU A 252 21.69 4.00 1.13
N ALA A 253 21.78 5.33 1.28
CA ALA A 253 20.75 6.13 1.94
C ALA A 253 19.38 6.01 1.26
N LEU A 254 19.35 6.01 -0.09
CA LEU A 254 18.12 5.78 -0.85
C LEU A 254 17.55 4.37 -0.62
N LEU A 255 18.40 3.34 -0.60
CA LEU A 255 17.98 1.96 -0.33
C LEU A 255 17.41 1.85 1.09
N GLN A 256 18.09 2.40 2.09
CA GLN A 256 17.62 2.42 3.48
C GLN A 256 16.29 3.15 3.62
N GLY A 257 16.12 4.31 2.99
CA GLY A 257 14.86 5.06 2.95
C GLY A 257 13.73 4.22 2.34
N ALA A 258 13.96 3.60 1.19
CA ALA A 258 12.98 2.75 0.52
C ALA A 258 12.55 1.54 1.39
N LEU A 259 13.50 0.87 2.06
CA LEU A 259 13.19 -0.24 2.97
C LEU A 259 12.41 0.23 4.20
N SER A 260 12.76 1.39 4.77
CA SER A 260 12.05 1.99 5.90
C SER A 260 10.61 2.34 5.53
N SER A 261 10.38 3.06 4.44
CA SER A 261 9.04 3.40 3.94
C SER A 261 8.22 2.14 3.64
N HIS A 262 8.86 1.11 3.07
CA HIS A 262 8.18 -0.17 2.82
C HIS A 262 7.76 -0.86 4.12
N ALA A 263 8.64 -0.90 5.13
CA ALA A 263 8.32 -1.47 6.44
C ALA A 263 7.15 -0.74 7.11
N GLN A 264 7.11 0.61 7.03
CA GLN A 264 6.01 1.43 7.58
C GLN A 264 4.67 1.09 6.91
N ARG A 265 4.62 0.97 5.59
CA ARG A 265 3.39 0.57 4.88
C ARG A 265 2.93 -0.82 5.25
N LEU A 266 3.85 -1.79 5.36
CA LEU A 266 3.50 -3.15 5.79
C LEU A 266 3.04 -3.22 7.25
N GLN A 267 3.57 -2.37 8.13
CA GLN A 267 3.07 -2.23 9.51
C GLN A 267 1.68 -1.62 9.53
N ALA A 268 1.41 -0.61 8.69
CA ALA A 268 0.08 -0.04 8.52
C ALA A 268 -0.92 -1.10 8.03
N HIS A 269 -0.57 -1.86 7.00
CA HIS A 269 -1.36 -2.99 6.51
C HIS A 269 -1.63 -4.01 7.63
N LYS A 270 -0.63 -4.35 8.43
CA LYS A 270 -0.80 -5.30 9.55
C LYS A 270 -1.82 -4.81 10.60
N ARG A 271 -1.91 -3.49 10.83
CA ARG A 271 -2.92 -2.90 11.72
C ARG A 271 -4.30 -2.89 11.07
N ALA A 272 -4.38 -2.52 9.79
CA ALA A 272 -5.61 -2.44 9.01
C ALA A 272 -6.24 -3.80 8.71
N ALA A 273 -5.45 -4.86 8.58
CA ALA A 273 -5.93 -6.22 8.31
C ALA A 273 -6.54 -6.86 9.56
N LEU A 274 -7.84 -6.67 9.74
CA LEU A 274 -8.60 -7.13 10.89
C LEU A 274 -8.90 -8.63 10.85
N SER A 275 -9.14 -9.23 12.03
CA SER A 275 -9.60 -10.61 12.18
C SER A 275 -11.12 -10.74 11.95
N ASP A 276 -11.62 -11.98 11.91
CA ASP A 276 -13.08 -12.23 11.85
C ASP A 276 -13.83 -11.56 12.99
N GLU A 277 -13.28 -11.62 14.22
CA GLU A 277 -13.89 -11.03 15.41
C GLU A 277 -13.92 -9.49 15.33
N ASP A 278 -12.79 -8.87 14.97
CA ASP A 278 -12.69 -7.42 14.78
C ASP A 278 -13.69 -6.94 13.70
N TRP A 279 -13.79 -7.68 12.58
CA TRP A 279 -14.73 -7.34 11.51
C TRP A 279 -16.20 -7.47 11.93
N LEU A 280 -16.55 -8.41 12.80
CA LEU A 280 -17.88 -8.49 13.40
C LEU A 280 -18.18 -7.26 14.26
N ASP A 281 -17.20 -6.73 14.98
CA ASP A 281 -17.37 -5.49 15.76
C ASP A 281 -17.48 -4.27 14.86
N VAL A 282 -16.71 -4.16 13.79
CA VAL A 282 -16.87 -3.13 12.75
C VAL A 282 -18.28 -3.17 12.15
N LYS A 283 -18.80 -4.36 11.82
CA LYS A 283 -20.21 -4.52 11.36
C LYS A 283 -21.22 -3.94 12.33
N LYS A 284 -21.04 -4.17 13.63
CA LYS A 284 -21.91 -3.57 14.67
C LYS A 284 -21.80 -2.05 14.71
N GLN A 285 -20.56 -1.52 14.58
CA GLN A 285 -20.32 -0.08 14.53
C GLN A 285 -21.01 0.57 13.32
N ILE A 286 -20.87 -0.02 12.12
CA ILE A 286 -21.56 0.44 10.88
C ILE A 286 -23.07 0.55 11.11
N ASN A 287 -23.70 -0.50 11.69
CA ASN A 287 -25.13 -0.47 11.96
C ASN A 287 -25.55 0.62 12.99
N ARG A 288 -24.68 0.92 13.98
CA ARG A 288 -24.90 1.98 14.98
C ARG A 288 -24.67 3.38 14.41
N SER A 289 -23.85 3.51 13.37
CA SER A 289 -23.53 4.79 12.71
C SER A 289 -24.54 5.20 11.63
N GLY A 290 -25.76 4.68 11.66
CA GLY A 290 -26.82 5.09 10.74
C GLY A 290 -26.85 4.33 9.41
N PHE A 291 -26.16 3.21 9.31
CA PHE A 291 -26.21 2.32 8.15
C PHE A 291 -27.01 1.04 8.42
N SER A 292 -27.38 0.38 7.34
CA SER A 292 -27.98 -0.96 7.34
C SER A 292 -27.08 -1.89 6.53
N VAL A 293 -26.33 -2.78 7.19
CA VAL A 293 -25.45 -3.75 6.50
C VAL A 293 -26.30 -4.81 5.82
N THR A 294 -26.17 -4.94 4.51
CA THR A 294 -26.89 -5.92 3.66
C THR A 294 -26.02 -7.09 3.22
N ARG A 295 -24.70 -6.85 3.03
CA ARG A 295 -23.73 -7.91 2.72
C ARG A 295 -22.56 -7.80 3.68
N PHE A 296 -22.10 -8.94 4.16
CA PHE A 296 -20.91 -9.08 5.00
C PHE A 296 -20.36 -10.47 4.79
N GLU A 297 -19.36 -10.59 3.92
CA GLU A 297 -18.86 -11.87 3.48
C GLU A 297 -17.38 -11.79 3.04
N PRO A 298 -16.63 -12.90 3.10
CA PRO A 298 -15.28 -12.94 2.54
C PRO A 298 -15.35 -12.81 1.03
N VAL A 299 -14.41 -12.06 0.47
CA VAL A 299 -14.15 -12.04 -0.97
C VAL A 299 -13.17 -13.17 -1.30
N VAL A 300 -13.55 -14.01 -2.24
CA VAL A 300 -12.71 -15.11 -2.75
C VAL A 300 -12.44 -14.87 -4.22
N LEU A 301 -11.17 -14.76 -4.60
CA LEU A 301 -10.70 -14.63 -5.98
C LEU A 301 -9.79 -15.81 -6.31
N ASN A 302 -10.08 -16.51 -7.40
CA ASN A 302 -9.30 -17.69 -7.83
C ASN A 302 -9.17 -18.79 -6.75
N GLY A 303 -10.16 -18.93 -5.87
CA GLY A 303 -10.12 -19.88 -4.76
C GLY A 303 -9.34 -19.42 -3.53
N TYR A 304 -8.76 -18.23 -3.56
CA TYR A 304 -8.02 -17.65 -2.43
C TYR A 304 -8.83 -16.57 -1.72
N HIS A 305 -8.76 -16.54 -0.39
CA HIS A 305 -9.35 -15.47 0.40
C HIS A 305 -8.62 -14.15 0.12
N TYR A 306 -9.32 -13.20 -0.49
CA TYR A 306 -8.77 -11.93 -0.95
C TYR A 306 -8.95 -10.80 0.07
N GLY A 307 -10.12 -10.71 0.70
CA GLY A 307 -10.45 -9.67 1.66
C GLY A 307 -11.85 -9.83 2.25
N GLN A 308 -12.32 -8.81 2.95
CA GLN A 308 -13.66 -8.73 3.52
C GLN A 308 -14.53 -7.74 2.73
N LEU A 309 -15.68 -8.19 2.25
CA LEU A 309 -16.71 -7.34 1.67
C LEU A 309 -17.68 -6.87 2.74
N ILE A 310 -17.96 -5.58 2.73
CA ILE A 310 -19.09 -4.99 3.45
C ILE A 310 -19.86 -4.09 2.47
N GLN A 311 -21.18 -4.30 2.40
CA GLN A 311 -22.10 -3.42 1.69
C GLN A 311 -23.20 -3.00 2.64
N ALA A 312 -23.47 -1.71 2.69
CA ALA A 312 -24.43 -1.10 3.59
C ALA A 312 -25.17 0.05 2.91
N TYR A 313 -26.32 0.41 3.41
CA TYR A 313 -27.10 1.56 2.94
C TYR A 313 -27.33 2.54 4.09
N ARG A 314 -27.18 3.84 3.82
CA ARG A 314 -27.52 4.89 4.76
C ARG A 314 -29.02 4.83 5.06
N LYS A 315 -29.39 4.82 6.34
CA LYS A 315 -30.78 4.87 6.81
C LYS A 315 -31.39 6.24 6.59
#